data_e871dffc317c2a9d19acdb1332e8857c
#
_entry.id   e871dffc317c2a9d19acdb1332e8857c
#
_cell.length_a   1.000
_cell.length_b   1.000
_cell.length_c   1.000
_cell.angle_alpha   90.00
_cell.angle_beta   90.00
_cell.angle_gamma   90.00
#
_symmetry.space_group_name_H-M   'P 1'
#
loop_
_entity.id
_entity.type
_entity.pdbx_description
1 polymer ?
#
loop_
_entity_poly.entity_id
_entity_poly.type
_entity_poly.pdbx_seq_one_letter_code
_entity_poly.pdbx_strand_id
1 'polypeptide(L)'
;MAGTTLKDVAAAAGVSISTASRSLSGNPAISESTRQRVKDTAIKLNYRPNAQARALRSSRSNAIGLVIPSLDNAYFAAMAAAIEEAADKQGLATMITSCGEDPQRLVKALDALMERQVDGIIAVPLEGAEEALEQARAYRPLVLIDRALGQIPAVLSDPHTGMKQAVEQLKEKGHTHIGYLSGPQETSTGRQRLQAFKAATRGMPTHIHHGSYRHR
;
A
#
# COMPACT_ATOMS: atom_id res chain seq x y z
N MET A 1 -17.10 -15.45 -26.20
CA MET A 1 -16.87 -16.89 -25.96
C MET A 1 -16.82 -17.10 -24.44
N ALA A 2 -17.62 -18.02 -23.90
CA ALA A 2 -17.57 -18.36 -22.48
C ALA A 2 -16.23 -19.07 -22.20
N GLY A 3 -15.48 -18.56 -21.22
CA GLY A 3 -14.19 -19.16 -20.85
C GLY A 3 -14.38 -20.51 -20.17
N THR A 4 -13.35 -21.35 -20.21
CA THR A 4 -13.31 -22.66 -19.53
C THR A 4 -13.63 -22.48 -18.03
N THR A 5 -14.50 -23.32 -17.50
CA THR A 5 -14.95 -23.28 -16.10
C THR A 5 -14.26 -24.37 -15.27
N LEU A 6 -14.31 -24.24 -13.93
CA LEU A 6 -13.86 -25.31 -13.03
C LEU A 6 -14.63 -26.63 -13.23
N LYS A 7 -15.89 -26.53 -13.67
CA LYS A 7 -16.73 -27.70 -13.99
C LYS A 7 -16.16 -28.48 -15.17
N ASP A 8 -15.69 -27.79 -16.21
CA ASP A 8 -15.08 -28.43 -17.40
C ASP A 8 -13.76 -29.12 -17.04
N VAL A 9 -12.94 -28.47 -16.17
CA VAL A 9 -11.71 -29.11 -15.66
C VAL A 9 -12.02 -30.35 -14.84
N ALA A 10 -13.01 -30.29 -13.96
CA ALA A 10 -13.42 -31.42 -13.14
C ALA A 10 -13.89 -32.61 -14.00
N ALA A 11 -14.75 -32.33 -14.99
CA ALA A 11 -15.25 -33.33 -15.92
C ALA A 11 -14.11 -34.00 -16.73
N ALA A 12 -13.22 -33.18 -17.30
CA ALA A 12 -12.10 -33.68 -18.10
C ALA A 12 -11.03 -34.41 -17.26
N ALA A 13 -10.86 -34.06 -15.98
CA ALA A 13 -9.96 -34.75 -15.06
C ALA A 13 -10.60 -36.00 -14.40
N GLY A 14 -11.89 -36.27 -14.61
CA GLY A 14 -12.61 -37.40 -14.02
C GLY A 14 -12.74 -37.28 -12.49
N VAL A 15 -12.98 -36.08 -11.98
CA VAL A 15 -13.13 -35.82 -10.56
C VAL A 15 -14.33 -34.89 -10.25
N SER A 16 -14.76 -34.85 -9.00
CA SER A 16 -15.79 -33.88 -8.59
C SER A 16 -15.25 -32.44 -8.65
N ILE A 17 -16.17 -31.45 -8.78
CA ILE A 17 -15.81 -30.01 -8.75
C ILE A 17 -15.09 -29.66 -7.45
N SER A 18 -15.51 -30.24 -6.31
CA SER A 18 -14.86 -30.03 -5.01
C SER A 18 -13.45 -30.61 -4.96
N THR A 19 -13.23 -31.79 -5.57
CA THR A 19 -11.89 -32.39 -5.71
C THR A 19 -10.99 -31.56 -6.63
N ALA A 20 -11.51 -31.11 -7.77
CA ALA A 20 -10.77 -30.23 -8.68
C ALA A 20 -10.36 -28.91 -7.98
N SER A 21 -11.29 -28.27 -7.24
CA SER A 21 -11.00 -27.06 -6.47
C SER A 21 -9.91 -27.27 -5.43
N ARG A 22 -10.00 -28.36 -4.63
CA ARG A 22 -8.99 -28.68 -3.60
C ARG A 22 -7.65 -29.05 -4.21
N SER A 23 -7.63 -29.74 -5.35
CA SER A 23 -6.41 -30.06 -6.08
C SER A 23 -5.67 -28.80 -6.56
N LEU A 24 -6.39 -27.85 -7.14
CA LEU A 24 -5.82 -26.59 -7.62
C LEU A 24 -5.36 -25.66 -6.51
N SER A 25 -5.95 -25.77 -5.31
CA SER A 25 -5.52 -25.04 -4.12
C SER A 25 -4.41 -25.74 -3.32
N GLY A 26 -3.91 -26.88 -3.78
CA GLY A 26 -2.81 -27.58 -3.11
C GLY A 26 -3.20 -28.31 -1.82
N ASN A 27 -4.49 -28.58 -1.59
CA ASN A 27 -4.97 -29.21 -0.36
C ASN A 27 -4.31 -30.58 -0.12
N PRO A 28 -3.64 -30.81 1.03
CA PRO A 28 -2.92 -32.06 1.32
C PRO A 28 -3.81 -33.30 1.43
N ALA A 29 -5.11 -33.13 1.65
CA ALA A 29 -6.06 -34.25 1.69
C ALA A 29 -6.28 -34.92 0.30
N ILE A 30 -5.80 -34.31 -0.78
CA ILE A 30 -5.87 -34.89 -2.14
C ILE A 30 -4.50 -35.46 -2.49
N SER A 31 -4.49 -36.70 -3.01
CA SER A 31 -3.24 -37.37 -3.44
C SER A 31 -2.48 -36.56 -4.49
N GLU A 32 -1.14 -36.61 -4.44
CA GLU A 32 -0.27 -35.89 -5.37
C GLU A 32 -0.61 -36.22 -6.85
N SER A 33 -0.84 -37.51 -7.16
CA SER A 33 -1.21 -37.93 -8.50
C SER A 33 -2.51 -37.31 -9.00
N THR A 34 -3.50 -37.16 -8.12
CA THR A 34 -4.77 -36.49 -8.45
C THR A 34 -4.54 -34.98 -8.63
N ARG A 35 -3.75 -34.34 -7.75
CA ARG A 35 -3.42 -32.93 -7.88
C ARG A 35 -2.72 -32.63 -9.20
N GLN A 36 -1.72 -33.47 -9.55
CA GLN A 36 -0.99 -33.28 -10.80
C GLN A 36 -1.90 -33.47 -12.03
N ARG A 37 -2.73 -34.51 -12.04
CA ARG A 37 -3.69 -34.75 -13.15
C ARG A 37 -4.63 -33.57 -13.35
N VAL A 38 -5.17 -33.00 -12.26
CA VAL A 38 -6.06 -31.83 -12.33
C VAL A 38 -5.32 -30.59 -12.81
N LYS A 39 -4.08 -30.35 -12.35
CA LYS A 39 -3.24 -29.22 -12.82
C LYS A 39 -2.96 -29.33 -14.32
N ASP A 40 -2.55 -30.50 -14.80
CA ASP A 40 -2.26 -30.72 -16.21
C ASP A 40 -3.52 -30.55 -17.09
N THR A 41 -4.67 -31.01 -16.60
CA THR A 41 -5.96 -30.79 -17.26
C THR A 41 -6.33 -29.32 -17.33
N ALA A 42 -6.14 -28.57 -16.25
CA ALA A 42 -6.39 -27.12 -16.21
C ALA A 42 -5.52 -26.37 -17.22
N ILE A 43 -4.23 -26.74 -17.33
CA ILE A 43 -3.29 -26.16 -18.31
C ILE A 43 -3.76 -26.48 -19.74
N LYS A 44 -4.08 -27.75 -20.04
CA LYS A 44 -4.55 -28.17 -21.37
C LYS A 44 -5.82 -27.43 -21.81
N LEU A 45 -6.72 -27.17 -20.88
CA LEU A 45 -7.96 -26.44 -21.13
C LEU A 45 -7.81 -24.92 -21.05
N ASN A 46 -6.61 -24.41 -20.85
CA ASN A 46 -6.33 -22.99 -20.63
C ASN A 46 -7.25 -22.38 -19.53
N TYR A 47 -7.53 -23.18 -18.51
CA TYR A 47 -8.37 -22.74 -17.39
C TYR A 47 -7.60 -21.79 -16.48
N ARG A 48 -8.17 -20.62 -16.23
CA ARG A 48 -7.66 -19.68 -15.22
C ARG A 48 -8.63 -19.65 -14.05
N PRO A 49 -8.15 -19.97 -12.82
CA PRO A 49 -8.99 -19.87 -11.64
C PRO A 49 -9.58 -18.46 -11.50
N ASN A 50 -10.89 -18.35 -11.35
CA ASN A 50 -11.54 -17.08 -11.12
C ASN A 50 -11.24 -16.61 -9.69
N ALA A 51 -10.45 -15.54 -9.55
CA ALA A 51 -10.08 -14.94 -8.26
C ALA A 51 -11.31 -14.49 -7.47
N GLN A 52 -12.33 -13.92 -8.13
CA GLN A 52 -13.58 -13.48 -7.49
C GLN A 52 -14.36 -14.66 -6.91
N ALA A 53 -14.51 -15.76 -7.68
CA ALA A 53 -15.18 -16.97 -7.20
C ALA A 53 -14.41 -17.65 -6.06
N ARG A 54 -13.09 -17.47 -5.98
CA ARG A 54 -12.27 -17.93 -4.86
C ARG A 54 -12.43 -17.02 -3.65
N ALA A 55 -12.41 -15.72 -3.84
CA ALA A 55 -12.63 -14.72 -2.79
C ALA A 55 -13.98 -14.91 -2.09
N LEU A 56 -15.04 -15.18 -2.84
CA LEU A 56 -16.37 -15.48 -2.29
C LEU A 56 -16.39 -16.71 -1.36
N ARG A 57 -15.51 -17.70 -1.61
CA ARG A 57 -15.46 -18.93 -0.77
C ARG A 57 -14.51 -18.80 0.42
N SER A 58 -13.44 -18.01 0.28
CA SER A 58 -12.43 -17.87 1.32
C SER A 58 -12.62 -16.61 2.16
N SER A 59 -13.54 -15.71 1.79
CA SER A 59 -13.69 -14.34 2.31
C SER A 59 -12.39 -13.54 2.24
N ARG A 60 -11.47 -13.92 1.32
CA ARG A 60 -10.16 -13.27 1.10
C ARG A 60 -9.93 -13.06 -0.39
N SER A 61 -9.53 -11.84 -0.75
CA SER A 61 -9.15 -11.47 -2.11
C SER A 61 -7.69 -11.79 -2.43
N ASN A 62 -6.84 -11.97 -1.40
CA ASN A 62 -5.39 -11.98 -1.47
C ASN A 62 -4.84 -10.73 -2.17
N ALA A 63 -5.45 -9.59 -1.89
CA ALA A 63 -5.03 -8.30 -2.41
C ALA A 63 -5.05 -7.25 -1.29
N ILE A 64 -4.10 -6.34 -1.33
CA ILE A 64 -4.09 -5.13 -0.51
C ILE A 64 -4.25 -3.90 -1.40
N GLY A 65 -4.87 -2.86 -0.84
CA GLY A 65 -4.93 -1.54 -1.46
C GLY A 65 -3.80 -0.65 -0.98
N LEU A 66 -3.18 0.08 -1.88
CA LEU A 66 -2.20 1.12 -1.56
C LEU A 66 -2.67 2.44 -2.17
N VAL A 67 -2.93 3.45 -1.31
CA VAL A 67 -3.30 4.79 -1.75
C VAL A 67 -2.17 5.75 -1.44
N ILE A 68 -1.62 6.39 -2.47
CA ILE A 68 -0.51 7.34 -2.39
C ILE A 68 -0.87 8.67 -3.06
N PRO A 69 -0.22 9.78 -2.71
CA PRO A 69 -0.47 11.08 -3.35
C PRO A 69 -0.11 11.11 -4.83
N SER A 70 1.06 10.59 -5.21
CA SER A 70 1.53 10.66 -6.60
C SER A 70 2.52 9.55 -6.92
N LEU A 71 2.42 8.99 -8.13
CA LEU A 71 3.42 8.08 -8.71
C LEU A 71 4.56 8.84 -9.40
N ASP A 72 4.37 10.13 -9.73
CA ASP A 72 5.42 10.94 -10.35
C ASP A 72 6.48 11.39 -9.33
N ASN A 73 6.14 11.35 -8.02
CA ASN A 73 7.10 11.61 -6.98
C ASN A 73 7.92 10.34 -6.71
N ALA A 74 9.23 10.41 -6.96
CA ALA A 74 10.17 9.29 -6.82
C ALA A 74 10.14 8.64 -5.41
N TYR A 75 9.87 9.41 -4.36
CA TYR A 75 9.73 8.90 -3.00
C TYR A 75 8.55 7.94 -2.87
N PHE A 76 7.36 8.36 -3.33
CA PHE A 76 6.17 7.52 -3.27
C PHE A 76 6.24 6.34 -4.25
N ALA A 77 6.88 6.52 -5.41
CA ALA A 77 7.11 5.43 -6.36
C ALA A 77 8.02 4.34 -5.76
N ALA A 78 9.13 4.73 -5.13
CA ALA A 78 10.04 3.80 -4.46
C ALA A 78 9.35 3.08 -3.27
N MET A 79 8.56 3.82 -2.50
CA MET A 79 7.78 3.25 -1.39
C MET A 79 6.74 2.24 -1.90
N ALA A 80 6.04 2.56 -2.99
CA ALA A 80 5.06 1.67 -3.60
C ALA A 80 5.71 0.37 -4.11
N ALA A 81 6.88 0.46 -4.75
CA ALA A 81 7.63 -0.70 -5.22
C ALA A 81 8.07 -1.60 -4.05
N ALA A 82 8.55 -1.00 -2.94
CA ALA A 82 8.95 -1.77 -1.76
C ALA A 82 7.76 -2.48 -1.08
N ILE A 83 6.60 -1.82 -1.02
CA ILE A 83 5.37 -2.41 -0.49
C ILE A 83 4.88 -3.56 -1.38
N GLU A 84 4.89 -3.35 -2.70
CA GLU A 84 4.50 -4.37 -3.67
C GLU A 84 5.39 -5.61 -3.56
N GLU A 85 6.72 -5.44 -3.52
CA GLU A 85 7.66 -6.55 -3.34
C GLU A 85 7.43 -7.30 -2.01
N ALA A 86 7.15 -6.58 -0.93
CA ALA A 86 6.87 -7.20 0.36
C ALA A 86 5.53 -7.95 0.36
N ALA A 87 4.50 -7.42 -0.30
CA ALA A 87 3.20 -8.05 -0.46
C ALA A 87 3.29 -9.31 -1.33
N ASP A 88 4.01 -9.26 -2.45
CA ASP A 88 4.21 -10.42 -3.35
C ASP A 88 4.88 -11.59 -2.62
N LYS A 89 5.88 -11.34 -1.78
CA LYS A 89 6.52 -12.37 -0.92
C LYS A 89 5.52 -13.06 0.02
N GLN A 90 4.39 -12.42 0.32
CA GLN A 90 3.30 -12.97 1.13
C GLN A 90 2.15 -13.54 0.25
N GLY A 91 2.29 -13.54 -1.06
CA GLY A 91 1.27 -13.98 -2.00
C GLY A 91 0.08 -13.03 -2.10
N LEU A 92 0.28 -11.75 -1.80
CA LEU A 92 -0.72 -10.69 -1.88
C LEU A 92 -0.48 -9.83 -3.13
N ALA A 93 -1.53 -9.61 -3.92
CA ALA A 93 -1.49 -8.62 -4.99
C ALA A 93 -1.63 -7.20 -4.41
N THR A 94 -0.96 -6.20 -5.00
CA THR A 94 -1.08 -4.81 -4.59
C THR A 94 -1.87 -4.01 -5.62
N MET A 95 -2.96 -3.36 -5.20
CA MET A 95 -3.73 -2.42 -5.99
C MET A 95 -3.32 -1.00 -5.65
N ILE A 96 -2.56 -0.34 -6.53
CA ILE A 96 -2.03 1.00 -6.29
C ILE A 96 -2.97 2.04 -6.91
N THR A 97 -3.34 3.05 -6.13
CA THR A 97 -4.14 4.20 -6.57
C THR A 97 -3.48 5.51 -6.17
N SER A 98 -3.41 6.46 -7.09
CA SER A 98 -2.89 7.81 -6.85
C SER A 98 -4.03 8.81 -6.68
N CYS A 99 -4.03 9.57 -5.57
CA CYS A 99 -5.08 10.55 -5.24
C CYS A 99 -4.71 12.02 -5.48
N GLY A 100 -3.44 12.35 -5.80
CA GLY A 100 -3.02 13.68 -6.24
C GLY A 100 -3.10 14.78 -5.18
N GLU A 101 -2.89 14.49 -3.89
CA GLU A 101 -3.05 15.45 -2.78
C GLU A 101 -4.50 16.06 -2.72
N ASP A 102 -5.49 15.30 -3.15
CA ASP A 102 -6.90 15.68 -3.15
C ASP A 102 -7.66 14.74 -2.21
N PRO A 103 -8.22 15.25 -1.07
CA PRO A 103 -8.95 14.43 -0.12
C PRO A 103 -10.18 13.72 -0.73
N GLN A 104 -10.87 14.35 -1.68
CA GLN A 104 -12.03 13.73 -2.32
C GLN A 104 -11.62 12.56 -3.24
N ARG A 105 -10.47 12.67 -3.88
CA ARG A 105 -9.92 11.55 -4.65
C ARG A 105 -9.42 10.42 -3.74
N LEU A 106 -8.92 10.75 -2.55
CA LEU A 106 -8.58 9.75 -1.55
C LEU A 106 -9.84 8.95 -1.12
N VAL A 107 -10.95 9.65 -0.82
CA VAL A 107 -12.23 9.00 -0.48
C VAL A 107 -12.66 8.05 -1.60
N LYS A 108 -12.71 8.52 -2.85
CA LYS A 108 -13.06 7.68 -4.00
C LYS A 108 -12.12 6.47 -4.16
N ALA A 109 -10.84 6.63 -3.86
CA ALA A 109 -9.88 5.53 -3.92
C ALA A 109 -10.17 4.47 -2.83
N LEU A 110 -10.49 4.90 -1.61
CA LEU A 110 -10.89 4.01 -0.52
C LEU A 110 -12.17 3.23 -0.87
N ASP A 111 -13.20 3.91 -1.37
CA ASP A 111 -14.45 3.27 -1.80
C ASP A 111 -14.20 2.22 -2.89
N ALA A 112 -13.41 2.56 -3.90
CA ALA A 112 -13.07 1.64 -4.98
C ALA A 112 -12.28 0.40 -4.51
N LEU A 113 -11.44 0.54 -3.48
CA LEU A 113 -10.72 -0.59 -2.87
C LEU A 113 -11.67 -1.46 -2.03
N MET A 114 -12.59 -0.84 -1.28
CA MET A 114 -13.60 -1.57 -0.51
C MET A 114 -14.56 -2.35 -1.42
N GLU A 115 -15.02 -1.77 -2.52
CA GLU A 115 -15.81 -2.47 -3.55
C GLU A 115 -15.09 -3.69 -4.14
N ARG A 116 -13.77 -3.61 -4.29
CA ARG A 116 -12.90 -4.71 -4.75
C ARG A 116 -12.59 -5.71 -3.65
N GLN A 117 -13.08 -5.47 -2.44
CA GLN A 117 -12.93 -6.34 -1.28
C GLN A 117 -11.46 -6.68 -0.96
N VAL A 118 -10.57 -5.69 -1.04
CA VAL A 118 -9.17 -5.88 -0.62
C VAL A 118 -9.11 -6.35 0.85
N ASP A 119 -8.10 -7.15 1.19
CA ASP A 119 -7.96 -7.73 2.53
C ASP A 119 -7.42 -6.73 3.56
N GLY A 120 -6.78 -5.64 3.09
CA GLY A 120 -6.29 -4.55 3.92
C GLY A 120 -5.90 -3.34 3.07
N ILE A 121 -5.72 -2.19 3.73
CA ILE A 121 -5.41 -0.93 3.07
C ILE A 121 -4.18 -0.29 3.74
N ILE A 122 -3.25 0.18 2.92
CA ILE A 122 -2.16 1.07 3.30
C ILE A 122 -2.43 2.41 2.62
N ALA A 123 -2.42 3.51 3.37
CA ALA A 123 -2.73 4.82 2.80
C ALA A 123 -1.79 5.92 3.31
N VAL A 124 -1.39 6.82 2.42
CA VAL A 124 -0.83 8.11 2.81
C VAL A 124 -2.02 9.05 3.06
N PRO A 125 -2.27 9.48 4.31
CA PRO A 125 -3.46 10.26 4.62
C PRO A 125 -3.35 11.70 4.11
N LEU A 126 -4.51 12.30 3.89
CA LEU A 126 -4.66 13.72 3.58
C LEU A 126 -5.62 14.35 4.59
N GLU A 127 -5.33 15.56 5.03
CA GLU A 127 -6.25 16.34 5.88
C GLU A 127 -7.59 16.53 5.15
N GLY A 128 -8.69 16.37 5.86
CA GLY A 128 -10.05 16.40 5.30
C GLY A 128 -10.57 15.03 4.82
N ALA A 129 -9.82 13.94 5.02
CA ALA A 129 -10.26 12.59 4.72
C ALA A 129 -10.37 11.69 5.97
N GLU A 130 -10.36 12.29 7.17
CA GLU A 130 -10.35 11.59 8.47
C GLU A 130 -11.52 10.63 8.60
N GLU A 131 -12.71 11.11 8.33
CA GLU A 131 -13.93 10.32 8.45
C GLU A 131 -13.93 9.11 7.51
N ALA A 132 -13.52 9.31 6.26
CA ALA A 132 -13.47 8.23 5.28
C ALA A 132 -12.41 7.16 5.64
N LEU A 133 -11.27 7.57 6.20
CA LEU A 133 -10.23 6.66 6.67
C LEU A 133 -10.70 5.85 7.88
N GLU A 134 -11.41 6.47 8.84
CA GLU A 134 -11.98 5.75 9.98
C GLU A 134 -13.12 4.82 9.55
N GLN A 135 -13.96 5.22 8.60
CA GLN A 135 -14.96 4.35 8.01
C GLN A 135 -14.31 3.14 7.33
N ALA A 136 -13.31 3.35 6.47
CA ALA A 136 -12.60 2.26 5.81
C ALA A 136 -11.95 1.31 6.83
N ARG A 137 -11.36 1.85 7.92
CA ARG A 137 -10.77 1.08 9.01
C ARG A 137 -11.80 0.20 9.75
N ALA A 138 -13.03 0.64 9.87
CA ALA A 138 -14.10 -0.15 10.49
C ALA A 138 -14.45 -1.41 9.69
N TYR A 139 -14.20 -1.40 8.38
CA TYR A 139 -14.51 -2.53 7.49
C TYR A 139 -13.29 -3.39 7.13
N ARG A 140 -12.09 -2.80 7.07
CA ARG A 140 -10.85 -3.48 6.68
C ARG A 140 -9.67 -3.02 7.53
N PRO A 141 -8.71 -3.90 7.85
CA PRO A 141 -7.44 -3.46 8.43
C PRO A 141 -6.84 -2.32 7.61
N LEU A 142 -6.54 -1.20 8.29
CA LEU A 142 -5.99 -0.01 7.66
C LEU A 142 -4.81 0.50 8.48
N VAL A 143 -3.70 0.78 7.79
CA VAL A 143 -2.48 1.37 8.34
C VAL A 143 -2.10 2.58 7.50
N LEU A 144 -1.75 3.68 8.15
CA LEU A 144 -1.20 4.85 7.49
C LEU A 144 0.30 4.71 7.31
N ILE A 145 0.83 5.35 6.27
CA ILE A 145 2.27 5.41 6.01
C ILE A 145 2.69 6.83 5.68
N ASP A 146 3.93 7.21 6.02
CA ASP A 146 4.54 8.54 5.81
C ASP A 146 3.93 9.66 6.66
N ARG A 147 2.62 9.72 6.79
CA ARG A 147 1.90 10.77 7.55
C ARG A 147 1.01 10.16 8.61
N ALA A 148 0.90 10.85 9.76
CA ALA A 148 -0.08 10.51 10.79
C ALA A 148 -1.35 11.33 10.59
N LEU A 149 -2.50 10.75 10.93
CA LEU A 149 -3.79 11.43 10.97
C LEU A 149 -4.69 10.75 12.02
N GLY A 150 -5.24 11.52 12.94
CA GLY A 150 -6.09 10.99 14.01
C GLY A 150 -5.37 9.95 14.88
N GLN A 151 -6.10 8.89 15.22
CA GLN A 151 -5.62 7.77 16.05
C GLN A 151 -5.43 6.47 15.22
N ILE A 152 -5.36 6.59 13.91
CA ILE A 152 -5.13 5.43 13.04
C ILE A 152 -3.67 5.00 13.16
N PRO A 153 -3.37 3.69 13.30
CA PRO A 153 -2.00 3.20 13.32
C PRO A 153 -1.21 3.67 12.11
N ALA A 154 0.01 4.16 12.33
CA ALA A 154 0.84 4.72 11.27
C ALA A 154 2.29 4.24 11.36
N VAL A 155 2.91 4.03 10.20
CA VAL A 155 4.34 3.82 10.05
C VAL A 155 4.97 5.12 9.56
N LEU A 156 5.83 5.71 10.38
CA LEU A 156 6.41 7.03 10.15
C LEU A 156 7.93 6.96 10.13
N SER A 157 8.57 7.85 9.37
CA SER A 157 10.01 8.09 9.49
C SER A 157 10.29 9.03 10.67
N ASP A 158 11.45 8.86 11.33
CA ASP A 158 11.94 9.82 12.33
C ASP A 158 12.76 10.93 11.64
N PRO A 159 12.24 12.18 11.57
CA PRO A 159 13.00 13.26 10.97
C PRO A 159 14.05 13.86 11.92
N HIS A 160 13.99 13.59 13.25
CA HIS A 160 14.86 14.23 14.22
C HIS A 160 16.31 13.80 14.07
N THR A 161 16.56 12.49 13.97
CA THR A 161 17.90 11.96 13.80
C THR A 161 18.56 12.45 12.53
N GLY A 162 17.87 12.35 11.39
CA GLY A 162 18.42 12.80 10.11
C GLY A 162 18.66 14.32 10.07
N MET A 163 17.74 15.12 10.62
CA MET A 163 17.89 16.57 10.65
C MET A 163 19.06 17.00 11.56
N LYS A 164 19.21 16.33 12.70
CA LYS A 164 20.34 16.57 13.61
C LYS A 164 21.66 16.30 12.90
N GLN A 165 21.81 15.15 12.26
CA GLN A 165 23.01 14.77 11.50
C GLN A 165 23.32 15.79 10.39
N ALA A 166 22.34 16.21 9.62
CA ALA A 166 22.52 17.21 8.56
C ALA A 166 23.02 18.55 9.10
N VAL A 167 22.43 19.03 10.19
CA VAL A 167 22.84 20.30 10.82
C VAL A 167 24.23 20.18 11.44
N GLU A 168 24.55 19.08 12.12
CA GLU A 168 25.88 18.83 12.68
C GLU A 168 26.96 18.83 11.59
N GLN A 169 26.70 18.15 10.47
CA GLN A 169 27.63 18.15 9.33
C GLN A 169 27.87 19.54 8.75
N LEU A 170 26.84 20.41 8.70
CA LEU A 170 27.02 21.79 8.27
C LEU A 170 27.86 22.60 9.28
N LYS A 171 27.64 22.40 10.58
CA LYS A 171 28.45 23.04 11.64
C LYS A 171 29.92 22.62 11.57
N GLU A 172 30.19 21.36 11.40
CA GLU A 172 31.56 20.81 11.27
C GLU A 172 32.30 21.42 10.06
N LYS A 173 31.57 21.75 8.99
CA LYS A 173 32.12 22.48 7.82
C LYS A 173 32.24 24.00 8.02
N GLY A 174 31.96 24.51 9.22
CA GLY A 174 32.13 25.94 9.56
C GLY A 174 30.95 26.83 9.20
N HIS A 175 29.80 26.28 8.80
CA HIS A 175 28.62 27.11 8.54
C HIS A 175 28.02 27.65 9.81
N THR A 176 27.89 28.98 9.91
CA THR A 176 27.33 29.69 11.07
C THR A 176 25.90 30.17 10.86
N HIS A 177 25.41 30.14 9.62
CA HIS A 177 24.06 30.50 9.22
C HIS A 177 23.47 29.41 8.33
N ILE A 178 22.25 28.97 8.62
CA ILE A 178 21.61 27.88 7.86
C ILE A 178 20.24 28.35 7.36
N GLY A 179 20.04 28.25 6.05
CA GLY A 179 18.72 28.40 5.43
C GLY A 179 17.97 27.05 5.38
N TYR A 180 16.67 27.08 5.64
CA TYR A 180 15.82 25.91 5.55
C TYR A 180 14.61 26.15 4.65
N LEU A 181 14.54 25.38 3.59
CA LEU A 181 13.38 25.35 2.71
C LEU A 181 12.45 24.23 3.21
N SER A 182 11.42 24.63 3.99
CA SER A 182 10.51 23.67 4.58
C SER A 182 9.47 23.16 3.57
N GLY A 183 8.99 21.93 3.77
CA GLY A 183 7.80 21.44 3.06
C GLY A 183 6.51 22.09 3.55
N PRO A 184 5.37 21.69 2.96
CA PRO A 184 4.05 22.19 3.32
C PRO A 184 3.74 21.91 4.81
N GLN A 185 3.24 22.91 5.51
CA GLN A 185 2.98 22.83 6.95
C GLN A 185 1.60 22.24 7.26
N GLU A 186 0.80 22.01 6.26
CA GLU A 186 -0.47 21.29 6.31
C GLU A 186 -0.25 19.80 6.59
N THR A 187 0.90 19.23 6.20
CA THR A 187 1.21 17.81 6.43
C THR A 187 1.90 17.58 7.77
N SER A 188 1.63 16.44 8.41
CA SER A 188 2.32 16.04 9.66
C SER A 188 3.83 15.95 9.47
N THR A 189 4.30 15.41 8.34
CA THR A 189 5.73 15.31 7.99
C THR A 189 6.37 16.69 7.82
N GLY A 190 5.70 17.65 7.18
CA GLY A 190 6.20 19.02 7.06
C GLY A 190 6.39 19.68 8.42
N ARG A 191 5.41 19.58 9.30
CA ARG A 191 5.47 20.10 10.68
C ARG A 191 6.59 19.44 11.48
N GLN A 192 6.69 18.11 11.45
CA GLN A 192 7.72 17.37 12.20
C GLN A 192 9.14 17.69 11.73
N ARG A 193 9.36 17.78 10.42
CA ARG A 193 10.66 18.17 9.85
C ARG A 193 11.06 19.61 10.24
N LEU A 194 10.11 20.54 10.25
CA LEU A 194 10.37 21.90 10.71
C LEU A 194 10.70 21.97 12.21
N GLN A 195 9.99 21.18 13.03
CA GLN A 195 10.30 21.08 14.47
C GLN A 195 11.69 20.48 14.68
N ALA A 196 12.04 19.42 13.96
CA ALA A 196 13.36 18.80 14.02
C ALA A 196 14.46 19.79 13.63
N PHE A 197 14.25 20.59 12.57
CA PHE A 197 15.19 21.62 12.15
C PHE A 197 15.38 22.69 13.25
N LYS A 198 14.29 23.23 13.80
CA LYS A 198 14.34 24.22 14.88
C LYS A 198 15.07 23.69 16.13
N ALA A 199 14.86 22.41 16.46
CA ALA A 199 15.54 21.77 17.57
C ALA A 199 17.05 21.62 17.32
N ALA A 200 17.44 21.18 16.11
CA ALA A 200 18.84 20.96 15.74
C ALA A 200 19.66 22.27 15.60
N THR A 201 18.97 23.38 15.25
CA THR A 201 19.59 24.69 15.04
C THR A 201 19.44 25.64 16.24
N ARG A 202 19.04 25.14 17.41
CA ARG A 202 18.87 25.97 18.59
C ARG A 202 20.14 26.81 18.90
N GLY A 203 20.00 28.12 19.00
CA GLY A 203 21.09 29.05 19.22
C GLY A 203 21.89 29.42 17.96
N MET A 204 21.47 29.00 16.78
CA MET A 204 22.06 29.43 15.51
C MET A 204 21.15 30.41 14.77
N PRO A 205 21.72 31.40 14.05
CA PRO A 205 20.96 32.21 13.11
C PRO A 205 20.44 31.29 11.95
N THR A 206 19.13 31.38 11.73
CA THR A 206 18.48 30.59 10.66
C THR A 206 17.52 31.45 9.87
N HIS A 207 17.35 31.11 8.60
CA HIS A 207 16.31 31.65 7.75
C HIS A 207 15.42 30.51 7.26
N ILE A 208 14.10 30.63 7.49
CA ILE A 208 13.14 29.60 7.11
C ILE A 208 12.22 30.16 6.04
N HIS A 209 12.15 29.44 4.91
CA HIS A 209 11.18 29.72 3.86
C HIS A 209 10.23 28.53 3.71
N HIS A 210 8.92 28.81 3.65
CA HIS A 210 7.91 27.77 3.47
C HIS A 210 7.67 27.53 1.98
N GLY A 211 7.85 26.30 1.55
CA GLY A 211 7.66 25.86 0.17
C GLY A 211 6.55 24.82 0.04
N SER A 212 6.27 24.44 -1.20
CA SER A 212 5.42 23.30 -1.53
C SER A 212 6.26 22.25 -2.29
N TYR A 213 5.85 20.98 -2.25
CA TYR A 213 6.49 19.92 -3.05
C TYR A 213 6.00 19.89 -4.51
N ARG A 214 5.23 20.89 -4.94
CA ARG A 214 4.71 20.98 -6.29
C ARG A 214 5.62 21.88 -7.12
N HIS A 215 6.11 21.35 -8.25
CA HIS A 215 6.58 22.19 -9.34
C HIS A 215 5.34 22.88 -9.95
N ARG A 216 5.35 24.21 -9.98
CA ARG A 216 4.41 24.97 -10.81
C ARG A 216 4.95 25.07 -12.20
#